data_59ddf914aa33df611bd5e57adf76de9b
#
_entry.id   59ddf914aa33df611bd5e57adf76de9b
#
_cell.length_a   1.000
_cell.length_b   1.000
_cell.length_c   1.000
_cell.angle_alpha   90.00
_cell.angle_beta   90.00
_cell.angle_gamma   90.00
#
_symmetry.space_group_name_H-M   'P 1'
#
loop_
_entity.id
_entity.type
_entity.pdbx_description
1 polymer ?
#
loop_
_entity_poly.entity_id
_entity_poly.type
_entity_poly.pdbx_seq_one_letter_code
_entity_poly.pdbx_strand_id
1 'polypeptide(L)'
;MRRSVAQCSEMLCSEVRDFNEVYQMSETSKKLIVTIPARLAATRLPNKPLADIHGRPMIVHVWERVVAAVGSADQVIVAAGDTEIVDVMQSVGGRVVLTDPDLPSGSDRVFSALLEIEKQDGVALEHVINVQGDLPTLPPELIEKTVSLLQDGSDMSSLVAEITDSSEIGNPNVVKAIVSWDEAASDSSKVGRALYFTRATAPSGDGPYYHHIGIYGYQRAALDRFVTLPPSPLEKREKLEQLRALEAGMTIGVPFRI
;
A
#
# COMPACT_ATOMS: atom_id res chain seq x y z
N MET A 1 -11.48 -45.13 2.39
CA MET A 1 -10.90 -44.35 3.46
C MET A 1 -11.31 -42.87 3.28
N ARG A 2 -12.33 -42.46 4.04
CA ARG A 2 -12.84 -41.07 4.00
C ARG A 2 -12.08 -40.29 5.07
N ARG A 3 -11.17 -39.39 4.68
CA ARG A 3 -10.64 -38.38 5.60
C ARG A 3 -11.64 -37.23 5.68
N SER A 4 -11.99 -36.90 6.90
CA SER A 4 -13.08 -36.00 7.31
C SER A 4 -12.81 -34.55 6.88
N VAL A 5 -13.85 -33.89 6.36
CA VAL A 5 -13.91 -32.46 6.00
C VAL A 5 -13.62 -31.55 7.23
N ALA A 6 -13.67 -32.11 8.45
CA ALA A 6 -13.39 -31.40 9.69
C ALA A 6 -11.89 -31.03 9.86
N GLN A 7 -10.95 -31.80 9.33
CA GLN A 7 -9.50 -31.53 9.44
C GLN A 7 -9.02 -30.38 8.55
N CYS A 8 -9.75 -30.06 7.49
CA CYS A 8 -9.40 -28.92 6.60
C CYS A 8 -9.85 -27.57 7.19
N SER A 9 -10.89 -27.58 8.05
CA SER A 9 -11.40 -26.39 8.73
C SER A 9 -10.51 -25.94 9.90
N GLU A 10 -9.84 -26.88 10.56
CA GLU A 10 -8.96 -26.56 11.70
C GLU A 10 -7.61 -26.00 11.27
N MET A 11 -7.05 -26.44 10.12
CA MET A 11 -5.79 -25.88 9.58
C MET A 11 -5.95 -24.45 9.07
N LEU A 12 -7.07 -24.12 8.44
CA LEU A 12 -7.38 -22.75 8.00
C LEU A 12 -7.67 -21.81 9.18
N CYS A 13 -8.14 -22.35 10.32
CA CYS A 13 -8.41 -21.57 11.52
C CYS A 13 -7.15 -21.29 12.36
N SER A 14 -6.07 -22.07 12.20
CA SER A 14 -4.81 -21.83 12.92
C SER A 14 -3.96 -20.73 12.28
N GLU A 15 -3.94 -20.61 10.96
CA GLU A 15 -3.20 -19.55 10.26
C GLU A 15 -3.83 -18.16 10.46
N VAL A 16 -5.16 -18.09 10.67
CA VAL A 16 -5.87 -16.83 11.00
C VAL A 16 -5.65 -16.40 12.46
N ARG A 17 -5.25 -17.32 13.35
CA ARG A 17 -4.99 -16.98 14.77
C ARG A 17 -3.66 -16.25 14.97
N ASP A 18 -2.63 -16.55 14.19
CA ASP A 18 -1.31 -15.93 14.37
C ASP A 18 -1.30 -14.44 14.06
N PHE A 19 -2.12 -13.96 13.14
CA PHE A 19 -2.24 -12.53 12.85
C PHE A 19 -2.85 -11.73 14.02
N ASN A 20 -3.92 -12.24 14.61
CA ASN A 20 -4.57 -11.62 15.75
C ASN A 20 -3.70 -11.64 17.01
N GLU A 21 -2.85 -12.66 17.23
CA GLU A 21 -1.98 -12.72 18.40
C GLU A 21 -0.76 -11.79 18.30
N VAL A 22 -0.17 -11.62 17.14
CA VAL A 22 0.97 -10.70 16.94
C VAL A 22 0.54 -9.23 16.94
N TYR A 23 -0.67 -8.92 16.50
CA TYR A 23 -1.15 -7.53 16.35
C TYR A 23 -2.11 -7.06 17.45
N GLN A 24 -2.85 -7.95 18.12
CA GLN A 24 -3.78 -7.57 19.19
C GLN A 24 -3.12 -7.24 20.53
N MET A 25 -1.82 -7.49 20.71
CA MET A 25 -1.15 -7.31 22.00
C MET A 25 -0.37 -6.00 22.17
N SER A 26 -0.44 -5.03 21.24
CA SER A 26 0.26 -3.77 21.43
C SER A 26 -0.64 -2.55 21.23
N GLU A 27 -0.44 -1.51 22.03
CA GLU A 27 -1.01 -0.17 21.79
C GLU A 27 -0.69 0.36 20.37
N THR A 28 0.27 -0.24 19.68
CA THR A 28 0.68 0.03 18.30
C THR A 28 -0.43 -0.22 17.28
N SER A 29 -1.35 -1.18 17.54
CA SER A 29 -2.48 -1.46 16.64
C SER A 29 -3.42 -0.24 16.50
N LYS A 30 -3.59 0.55 17.56
CA LYS A 30 -4.44 1.75 17.55
C LYS A 30 -3.82 2.94 16.81
N LYS A 31 -2.55 2.85 16.46
CA LYS A 31 -1.77 3.94 15.85
C LYS A 31 -1.45 3.68 14.36
N LEU A 32 -2.00 2.61 13.80
CA LEU A 32 -1.95 2.30 12.38
C LEU A 32 -3.26 2.66 11.70
N ILE A 33 -3.18 3.31 10.55
CA ILE A 33 -4.31 3.55 9.66
C ILE A 33 -3.94 3.10 8.24
N VAL A 34 -4.89 2.51 7.53
CA VAL A 34 -4.78 2.22 6.10
C VAL A 34 -5.67 3.17 5.33
N THR A 35 -5.12 3.85 4.36
CA THR A 35 -5.83 4.82 3.54
C THR A 35 -5.93 4.35 2.09
N ILE A 36 -7.08 4.59 1.47
CA ILE A 36 -7.35 4.25 0.07
C ILE A 36 -7.74 5.54 -0.65
N PRO A 37 -6.79 6.23 -1.33
CA PRO A 37 -7.13 7.42 -2.09
C PRO A 37 -7.93 7.03 -3.34
N ALA A 38 -9.04 7.75 -3.58
CA ALA A 38 -9.91 7.52 -4.71
C ALA A 38 -10.47 8.83 -5.28
N ARG A 39 -10.49 8.97 -6.61
CA ARG A 39 -11.15 10.07 -7.33
C ARG A 39 -11.71 9.60 -8.66
N LEU A 40 -12.77 10.25 -9.14
CA LEU A 40 -13.42 9.90 -10.40
C LEU A 40 -12.65 10.40 -11.61
N ALA A 41 -11.92 11.50 -11.46
CA ALA A 41 -11.11 12.11 -12.52
C ALA A 41 -9.87 11.25 -12.83
N ALA A 42 -10.05 10.17 -13.60
CA ALA A 42 -8.97 9.34 -14.12
C ALA A 42 -8.91 9.47 -15.64
N THR A 43 -7.71 9.77 -16.19
CA THR A 43 -7.52 9.97 -17.64
C THR A 43 -7.67 8.70 -18.47
N ARG A 44 -7.33 7.53 -17.92
CA ARG A 44 -7.36 6.24 -18.63
C ARG A 44 -8.73 5.56 -18.58
N LEU A 45 -9.41 5.63 -17.44
CA LEU A 45 -10.72 5.03 -17.21
C LEU A 45 -11.53 5.98 -16.31
N PRO A 46 -12.38 6.84 -16.85
CA PRO A 46 -13.27 7.69 -16.05
C PRO A 46 -14.11 6.85 -15.09
N ASN A 47 -14.37 7.37 -13.91
CA ASN A 47 -15.16 6.72 -12.86
C ASN A 47 -14.61 5.35 -12.41
N LYS A 48 -13.31 5.07 -12.62
CA LYS A 48 -12.68 3.80 -12.30
C LYS A 48 -13.02 3.27 -10.89
N PRO A 49 -13.00 4.06 -9.80
CA PRO A 49 -13.36 3.56 -8.46
C PRO A 49 -14.80 3.02 -8.36
N LEU A 50 -15.71 3.54 -9.17
CA LEU A 50 -17.12 3.13 -9.22
C LEU A 50 -17.44 2.12 -10.33
N ALA A 51 -16.41 1.65 -11.07
CA ALA A 51 -16.61 0.62 -12.09
C ALA A 51 -17.18 -0.65 -11.45
N ASP A 52 -18.22 -1.19 -12.09
CA ASP A 52 -18.88 -2.40 -11.62
C ASP A 52 -17.97 -3.64 -11.77
N ILE A 53 -17.80 -4.37 -10.68
CA ILE A 53 -17.19 -5.69 -10.64
C ILE A 53 -18.18 -6.62 -9.96
N HIS A 54 -18.83 -7.49 -10.73
CA HIS A 54 -19.82 -8.44 -10.25
C HIS A 54 -20.94 -7.79 -9.39
N GLY A 55 -21.50 -6.67 -9.86
CA GLY A 55 -22.62 -5.98 -9.22
C GLY A 55 -22.22 -5.05 -8.07
N ARG A 56 -20.91 -4.78 -7.87
CA ARG A 56 -20.41 -3.89 -6.80
C ARG A 56 -19.29 -2.99 -7.31
N PRO A 57 -19.20 -1.74 -6.84
CA PRO A 57 -18.14 -0.82 -7.22
C PRO A 57 -16.74 -1.35 -6.85
N MET A 58 -15.76 -1.14 -7.72
CA MET A 58 -14.38 -1.60 -7.49
C MET A 58 -13.80 -1.13 -6.15
N ILE A 59 -14.07 0.11 -5.73
CA ILE A 59 -13.56 0.66 -4.46
C ILE A 59 -14.04 -0.12 -3.25
N VAL A 60 -15.25 -0.70 -3.31
CA VAL A 60 -15.81 -1.53 -2.25
C VAL A 60 -15.03 -2.84 -2.12
N HIS A 61 -14.66 -3.46 -3.26
CA HIS A 61 -13.82 -4.67 -3.24
C HIS A 61 -12.44 -4.39 -2.64
N VAL A 62 -11.81 -3.27 -3.01
CA VAL A 62 -10.52 -2.87 -2.42
C VAL A 62 -10.66 -2.67 -0.92
N TRP A 63 -11.68 -1.91 -0.48
CA TRP A 63 -11.92 -1.65 0.94
C TRP A 63 -12.12 -2.94 1.73
N GLU A 64 -12.95 -3.87 1.25
CA GLU A 64 -13.19 -5.16 1.91
C GLU A 64 -11.92 -6.00 2.04
N ARG A 65 -11.05 -6.01 1.02
CA ARG A 65 -9.76 -6.70 1.07
C ARG A 65 -8.86 -6.10 2.14
N VAL A 66 -8.82 -4.79 2.23
CA VAL A 66 -8.01 -4.09 3.25
C VAL A 66 -8.58 -4.33 4.65
N VAL A 67 -9.91 -4.26 4.83
CA VAL A 67 -10.57 -4.58 6.11
C VAL A 67 -10.26 -6.01 6.54
N ALA A 68 -10.32 -6.96 5.61
CA ALA A 68 -9.97 -8.36 5.90
C ALA A 68 -8.50 -8.53 6.33
N ALA A 69 -7.59 -7.72 5.78
CA ALA A 69 -6.17 -7.74 6.14
C ALA A 69 -5.89 -7.18 7.53
N VAL A 70 -6.51 -6.05 7.89
CA VAL A 70 -6.24 -5.39 9.18
C VAL A 70 -7.18 -5.83 10.31
N GLY A 71 -8.26 -6.54 9.98
CA GLY A 71 -9.22 -7.06 10.94
C GLY A 71 -10.18 -6.02 11.54
N SER A 72 -10.12 -4.75 11.10
CA SER A 72 -10.96 -3.66 11.62
C SER A 72 -11.32 -2.65 10.53
N ALA A 73 -12.61 -2.42 10.32
CA ALA A 73 -13.11 -1.39 9.42
C ALA A 73 -12.76 0.04 9.90
N ASP A 74 -12.61 0.24 11.21
CA ASP A 74 -12.29 1.55 11.79
C ASP A 74 -10.86 2.02 11.43
N GLN A 75 -9.98 1.07 11.10
CA GLN A 75 -8.61 1.36 10.68
C GLN A 75 -8.47 1.61 9.16
N VAL A 76 -9.56 1.52 8.39
CA VAL A 76 -9.53 1.68 6.94
C VAL A 76 -10.32 2.90 6.51
N ILE A 77 -9.64 3.87 5.92
CA ILE A 77 -10.23 5.14 5.50
C ILE A 77 -10.15 5.27 3.96
N VAL A 78 -11.28 5.54 3.34
CA VAL A 78 -11.29 5.97 1.95
C VAL A 78 -11.16 7.48 1.88
N ALA A 79 -10.06 7.96 1.29
CA ALA A 79 -9.83 9.38 1.04
C ALA A 79 -10.43 9.74 -0.33
N ALA A 80 -11.68 10.21 -0.31
CA ALA A 80 -12.48 10.45 -1.52
C ALA A 80 -12.28 11.87 -2.06
N GLY A 81 -12.13 12.00 -3.38
CA GLY A 81 -12.13 13.30 -4.07
C GLY A 81 -13.52 13.73 -4.54
N ASP A 82 -14.51 12.86 -4.47
CA ASP A 82 -15.82 13.06 -5.05
C ASP A 82 -16.93 12.54 -4.13
N THR A 83 -18.07 13.22 -4.10
CA THR A 83 -19.21 12.90 -3.22
C THR A 83 -19.82 11.54 -3.54
N GLU A 84 -19.82 11.13 -4.81
CA GLU A 84 -20.34 9.84 -5.25
C GLU A 84 -19.58 8.66 -4.62
N ILE A 85 -18.27 8.83 -4.41
CA ILE A 85 -17.45 7.83 -3.69
C ILE A 85 -17.84 7.82 -2.20
N VAL A 86 -18.09 8.99 -1.61
CA VAL A 86 -18.54 9.10 -0.21
C VAL A 86 -19.86 8.35 -0.02
N ASP A 87 -20.85 8.59 -0.89
CA ASP A 87 -22.18 7.96 -0.81
C ASP A 87 -22.07 6.43 -0.88
N VAL A 88 -21.27 5.92 -1.82
CA VAL A 88 -21.01 4.48 -1.96
C VAL A 88 -20.37 3.90 -0.71
N MET A 89 -19.33 4.53 -0.18
CA MET A 89 -18.63 4.00 1.00
C MET A 89 -19.49 4.04 2.26
N GLN A 90 -20.26 5.11 2.45
CA GLN A 90 -21.23 5.21 3.55
C GLN A 90 -22.32 4.12 3.47
N SER A 91 -22.79 3.80 2.27
CA SER A 91 -23.82 2.77 2.06
C SER A 91 -23.38 1.36 2.50
N VAL A 92 -22.06 1.11 2.53
CA VAL A 92 -21.48 -0.18 2.97
C VAL A 92 -20.86 -0.10 4.38
N GLY A 93 -21.02 1.03 5.08
CA GLY A 93 -20.50 1.24 6.44
C GLY A 93 -18.99 1.52 6.48
N GLY A 94 -18.37 1.88 5.36
CA GLY A 94 -16.95 2.25 5.30
C GLY A 94 -16.70 3.66 5.83
N ARG A 95 -15.60 3.86 6.56
CA ARG A 95 -15.12 5.20 6.94
C ARG A 95 -14.60 5.92 5.70
N VAL A 96 -15.04 7.14 5.50
CA VAL A 96 -14.66 7.95 4.33
C VAL A 96 -14.47 9.41 4.74
N VAL A 97 -13.45 10.04 4.17
CA VAL A 97 -13.19 11.48 4.29
C VAL A 97 -13.24 12.11 2.91
N LEU A 98 -14.11 13.11 2.75
CA LEU A 98 -14.11 13.93 1.55
C LEU A 98 -12.91 14.90 1.60
N THR A 99 -12.09 14.86 0.58
CA THR A 99 -10.89 15.69 0.42
C THR A 99 -11.04 16.60 -0.78
N ASP A 100 -10.23 17.65 -0.86
CA ASP A 100 -10.23 18.54 -2.03
C ASP A 100 -10.00 17.73 -3.33
N PRO A 101 -10.87 17.83 -4.33
CA PRO A 101 -10.72 17.12 -5.61
C PRO A 101 -9.44 17.51 -6.37
N ASP A 102 -8.94 18.73 -6.17
CA ASP A 102 -7.80 19.30 -6.90
C ASP A 102 -6.44 19.00 -6.26
N LEU A 103 -6.39 18.18 -5.20
CA LEU A 103 -5.13 17.77 -4.60
C LEU A 103 -4.20 17.14 -5.65
N PRO A 104 -2.90 17.53 -5.67
CA PRO A 104 -2.00 17.21 -6.77
C PRO A 104 -1.67 15.72 -6.88
N SER A 105 -1.65 14.99 -5.75
CA SER A 105 -1.29 13.56 -5.75
C SER A 105 -2.16 12.70 -4.83
N GLY A 106 -2.00 11.38 -4.94
CA GLY A 106 -2.59 10.43 -4.01
C GLY A 106 -2.04 10.58 -2.59
N SER A 107 -0.76 10.88 -2.44
CA SER A 107 -0.11 11.09 -1.14
C SER A 107 -0.60 12.35 -0.44
N ASP A 108 -0.82 13.44 -1.18
CA ASP A 108 -1.45 14.66 -0.64
C ASP A 108 -2.88 14.39 -0.16
N ARG A 109 -3.63 13.56 -0.90
CA ARG A 109 -4.99 13.16 -0.52
C ARG A 109 -5.01 12.31 0.73
N VAL A 110 -4.12 11.34 0.82
CA VAL A 110 -3.91 10.52 2.03
C VAL A 110 -3.60 11.43 3.22
N PHE A 111 -2.67 12.35 3.05
CA PHE A 111 -2.28 13.28 4.13
C PHE A 111 -3.43 14.18 4.58
N SER A 112 -4.21 14.73 3.64
CA SER A 112 -5.38 15.54 3.96
C SER A 112 -6.44 14.76 4.76
N ALA A 113 -6.73 13.52 4.35
CA ALA A 113 -7.66 12.67 5.08
C ALA A 113 -7.14 12.31 6.48
N LEU A 114 -5.83 12.07 6.61
CA LEU A 114 -5.18 11.73 7.85
C LEU A 114 -5.32 12.83 8.91
N LEU A 115 -5.09 14.10 8.52
CA LEU A 115 -5.24 15.24 9.43
C LEU A 115 -6.67 15.36 9.98
N GLU A 116 -7.67 15.07 9.15
CA GLU A 116 -9.06 15.09 9.59
C GLU A 116 -9.38 13.93 10.55
N ILE A 117 -8.84 12.73 10.29
CA ILE A 117 -9.02 11.57 11.17
C ILE A 117 -8.33 11.77 12.51
N GLU A 118 -7.08 12.25 12.54
CA GLU A 118 -6.37 12.55 13.78
C GLU A 118 -7.14 13.54 14.64
N LYS A 119 -7.77 14.55 14.02
CA LYS A 119 -8.61 15.53 14.69
C LYS A 119 -9.92 14.92 15.22
N GLN A 120 -10.58 14.07 14.44
CA GLN A 120 -11.84 13.44 14.80
C GLN A 120 -11.67 12.41 15.93
N ASP A 121 -10.63 11.58 15.84
CA ASP A 121 -10.38 10.49 16.78
C ASP A 121 -9.60 10.94 18.02
N GLY A 122 -8.92 12.09 17.96
CA GLY A 122 -8.07 12.60 19.04
C GLY A 122 -6.83 11.73 19.28
N VAL A 123 -6.39 10.95 18.28
CA VAL A 123 -5.28 10.00 18.36
C VAL A 123 -4.18 10.43 17.41
N ALA A 124 -2.94 10.47 17.89
CA ALA A 124 -1.77 10.62 17.03
C ALA A 124 -1.40 9.28 16.42
N LEU A 125 -1.36 9.22 15.09
CA LEU A 125 -0.99 8.03 14.33
C LEU A 125 0.54 7.89 14.24
N GLU A 126 1.02 6.66 14.15
CA GLU A 126 2.46 6.36 13.99
C GLU A 126 2.77 5.83 12.60
N HIS A 127 1.87 4.99 12.05
CA HIS A 127 2.06 4.37 10.74
C HIS A 127 0.85 4.61 9.84
N VAL A 128 1.12 4.88 8.59
CA VAL A 128 0.11 5.11 7.54
C VAL A 128 0.41 4.22 6.36
N ILE A 129 -0.55 3.40 5.95
CA ILE A 129 -0.44 2.61 4.73
C ILE A 129 -1.33 3.24 3.66
N ASN A 130 -0.78 3.45 2.49
CA ASN A 130 -1.47 3.94 1.30
C ASN A 130 -1.66 2.77 0.32
N VAL A 131 -2.88 2.28 0.21
CA VAL A 131 -3.28 1.23 -0.74
C VAL A 131 -3.97 1.89 -1.93
N GLN A 132 -3.50 1.62 -3.14
CA GLN A 132 -4.12 2.18 -4.33
C GLN A 132 -5.56 1.66 -4.51
N GLY A 133 -6.49 2.57 -4.82
CA GLY A 133 -7.92 2.26 -4.99
C GLY A 133 -8.26 1.40 -6.22
N ASP A 134 -7.27 0.84 -6.89
CA ASP A 134 -7.41 -0.01 -8.09
C ASP A 134 -6.82 -1.41 -7.95
N LEU A 135 -6.69 -1.90 -6.72
CA LEU A 135 -6.17 -3.22 -6.38
C LEU A 135 -7.27 -4.13 -5.78
N PRO A 136 -8.33 -4.48 -6.52
CA PRO A 136 -9.47 -5.25 -5.99
C PRO A 136 -9.12 -6.70 -5.64
N THR A 137 -7.99 -7.21 -6.10
CA THR A 137 -7.50 -8.59 -5.84
C THR A 137 -6.30 -8.61 -4.89
N LEU A 138 -6.05 -7.53 -4.16
CA LEU A 138 -4.91 -7.41 -3.24
C LEU A 138 -4.88 -8.57 -2.24
N PRO A 139 -3.77 -9.35 -2.18
CA PRO A 139 -3.57 -10.32 -1.12
C PRO A 139 -3.38 -9.62 0.24
N PRO A 140 -4.14 -10.03 1.30
CA PRO A 140 -4.08 -9.36 2.60
C PRO A 140 -2.68 -9.30 3.22
N GLU A 141 -1.88 -10.35 3.07
CA GLU A 141 -0.51 -10.46 3.60
C GLU A 141 0.45 -9.37 3.12
N LEU A 142 0.13 -8.70 2.01
CA LEU A 142 0.96 -7.60 1.50
C LEU A 142 0.89 -6.36 2.40
N ILE A 143 -0.23 -6.14 3.06
CA ILE A 143 -0.37 -5.02 4.01
C ILE A 143 0.48 -5.28 5.24
N GLU A 144 0.47 -6.52 5.76
CA GLU A 144 1.28 -6.94 6.91
C GLU A 144 2.77 -6.73 6.64
N LYS A 145 3.25 -7.20 5.49
CA LYS A 145 4.64 -7.00 5.07
C LYS A 145 5.02 -5.53 4.97
N THR A 146 4.11 -4.68 4.48
CA THR A 146 4.34 -3.24 4.38
C THR A 146 4.51 -2.61 5.77
N VAL A 147 3.72 -3.04 6.76
CA VAL A 147 3.79 -2.55 8.15
C VAL A 147 5.08 -3.00 8.83
N SER A 148 5.48 -4.28 8.69
CA SER A 148 6.67 -4.81 9.35
C SER A 148 7.94 -4.05 8.97
N LEU A 149 8.07 -3.63 7.71
CA LEU A 149 9.21 -2.84 7.22
C LEU A 149 9.32 -1.45 7.87
N LEU A 150 8.21 -0.86 8.29
CA LEU A 150 8.23 0.41 9.03
C LEU A 150 8.73 0.22 10.46
N GLN A 151 8.41 -0.91 11.07
CA GLN A 151 8.88 -1.27 12.41
C GLN A 151 10.40 -1.51 12.43
N ASP A 152 11.00 -1.92 11.31
CA ASP A 152 12.43 -2.09 11.13
C ASP A 152 13.20 -0.77 10.95
N GLY A 153 12.51 0.38 11.02
CA GLY A 153 13.11 1.72 11.04
C GLY A 153 13.26 2.41 9.69
N SER A 154 12.66 1.87 8.62
CA SER A 154 12.58 2.58 7.33
C SER A 154 11.64 3.79 7.42
N ASP A 155 11.96 4.90 6.77
CA ASP A 155 11.06 6.08 6.66
C ASP A 155 9.77 5.72 5.93
N MET A 156 9.93 4.95 4.86
CA MET A 156 8.86 4.44 4.00
C MET A 156 9.07 2.95 3.75
N SER A 157 8.01 2.28 3.37
CA SER A 157 8.05 0.93 2.82
C SER A 157 7.27 0.84 1.52
N SER A 158 7.64 -0.12 0.68
CA SER A 158 6.90 -0.47 -0.53
C SER A 158 7.11 -1.94 -0.84
N LEU A 159 6.49 -2.43 -1.92
CA LEU A 159 6.54 -3.83 -2.26
C LEU A 159 7.20 -4.05 -3.62
N VAL A 160 7.86 -5.19 -3.75
CA VAL A 160 8.46 -5.63 -5.01
C VAL A 160 8.21 -7.12 -5.23
N ALA A 161 7.92 -7.51 -6.48
CA ALA A 161 7.81 -8.90 -6.90
C ALA A 161 8.88 -9.21 -7.94
N GLU A 162 9.44 -10.41 -7.92
CA GLU A 162 10.34 -10.86 -8.98
C GLU A 162 9.58 -10.97 -10.31
N ILE A 163 10.13 -10.42 -11.38
CA ILE A 163 9.57 -10.52 -12.73
C ILE A 163 9.89 -11.89 -13.29
N THR A 164 8.88 -12.73 -13.44
CA THR A 164 8.99 -14.08 -14.01
C THR A 164 8.68 -14.14 -15.50
N ASP A 165 7.89 -13.18 -16.02
CA ASP A 165 7.63 -13.05 -17.46
C ASP A 165 8.65 -12.08 -18.08
N SER A 166 9.54 -12.61 -18.92
CA SER A 166 10.57 -11.83 -19.59
C SER A 166 10.03 -10.70 -20.47
N SER A 167 8.78 -10.77 -20.93
CA SER A 167 8.14 -9.70 -21.70
C SER A 167 7.90 -8.42 -20.88
N GLU A 168 7.81 -8.54 -19.55
CA GLU A 168 7.63 -7.43 -18.64
C GLU A 168 8.91 -6.61 -18.42
N ILE A 169 10.08 -7.22 -18.61
CA ILE A 169 11.39 -6.56 -18.37
C ILE A 169 11.52 -5.30 -19.23
N GLY A 170 11.17 -5.40 -20.52
CA GLY A 170 11.23 -4.27 -21.46
C GLY A 170 10.00 -3.35 -21.42
N ASN A 171 8.96 -3.70 -20.69
CA ASN A 171 7.71 -2.94 -20.67
C ASN A 171 7.81 -1.70 -19.76
N PRO A 172 7.68 -0.46 -20.29
CA PRO A 172 7.79 0.77 -19.50
C PRO A 172 6.62 0.99 -18.53
N ASN A 173 5.51 0.23 -18.67
CA ASN A 173 4.40 0.26 -17.72
C ASN A 173 4.66 -0.60 -16.47
N VAL A 174 5.58 -1.55 -16.55
CA VAL A 174 6.08 -2.34 -15.42
C VAL A 174 7.27 -1.57 -14.85
N VAL A 175 7.09 -0.92 -13.71
CA VAL A 175 8.16 -0.16 -13.05
C VAL A 175 9.14 -1.12 -12.41
N LYS A 176 10.43 -1.01 -12.74
CA LYS A 176 11.50 -1.80 -12.12
C LYS A 176 12.01 -1.12 -10.86
N ALA A 177 12.20 -1.90 -9.79
CA ALA A 177 12.88 -1.47 -8.58
C ALA A 177 14.30 -2.01 -8.56
N ILE A 178 15.28 -1.16 -8.28
CA ILE A 178 16.66 -1.52 -8.04
C ILE A 178 16.86 -1.59 -6.54
N VAL A 179 17.19 -2.78 -6.04
CA VAL A 179 17.19 -3.06 -4.61
C VAL A 179 18.56 -3.57 -4.17
N SER A 180 19.03 -3.03 -3.06
CA SER A 180 20.17 -3.60 -2.32
C SER A 180 19.61 -4.52 -1.24
N TRP A 181 19.97 -5.79 -1.30
CA TRP A 181 19.52 -6.81 -0.35
C TRP A 181 20.51 -7.00 0.80
N ASP A 182 20.00 -7.25 2.00
CA ASP A 182 20.83 -7.73 3.10
C ASP A 182 21.15 -9.22 2.88
N GLU A 183 22.36 -9.49 2.42
CA GLU A 183 22.84 -10.85 2.13
C GLU A 183 23.09 -11.68 3.41
N ALA A 184 23.19 -11.04 4.57
CA ALA A 184 23.41 -11.74 5.85
C ALA A 184 22.11 -12.30 6.45
N ALA A 185 20.95 -11.78 6.04
CA ALA A 185 19.67 -12.23 6.54
C ALA A 185 19.20 -13.52 5.85
N SER A 186 18.44 -14.35 6.56
CA SER A 186 17.76 -15.51 5.97
C SER A 186 16.67 -15.06 4.99
N ASP A 187 16.34 -15.89 4.00
CA ASP A 187 15.32 -15.56 2.98
C ASP A 187 13.96 -15.14 3.55
N SER A 188 13.57 -15.70 4.71
CA SER A 188 12.29 -15.38 5.36
C SER A 188 12.25 -14.02 6.06
N SER A 189 13.41 -13.49 6.43
CA SER A 189 13.57 -12.20 7.12
C SER A 189 14.34 -11.16 6.30
N LYS A 190 14.65 -11.47 5.04
CA LYS A 190 15.47 -10.63 4.19
C LYS A 190 14.70 -9.37 3.78
N VAL A 191 15.23 -8.24 4.19
CA VAL A 191 14.73 -6.90 3.84
C VAL A 191 15.74 -6.25 2.91
N GLY A 192 15.24 -5.60 1.87
CA GLY A 192 16.04 -4.80 0.95
C GLY A 192 15.79 -3.32 1.14
N ARG A 193 16.72 -2.52 0.66
CA ARG A 193 16.57 -1.09 0.52
C ARG A 193 16.45 -0.74 -0.96
N ALA A 194 15.36 -0.08 -1.36
CA ALA A 194 15.22 0.44 -2.69
C ALA A 194 16.26 1.55 -2.94
N LEU A 195 17.01 1.41 -4.01
CA LEU A 195 18.03 2.38 -4.43
C LEU A 195 17.50 3.29 -5.53
N TYR A 196 16.62 2.77 -6.40
CA TYR A 196 16.02 3.51 -7.50
C TYR A 196 14.78 2.81 -8.04
N PHE A 197 13.92 3.57 -8.70
CA PHE A 197 12.78 3.06 -9.47
C PHE A 197 12.82 3.64 -10.88
N THR A 198 12.57 2.80 -11.89
CA THR A 198 12.67 3.24 -13.30
C THR A 198 11.68 2.50 -14.20
N ARG A 199 11.30 3.16 -15.29
CA ARG A 199 10.55 2.55 -16.39
C ARG A 199 11.44 1.88 -17.42
N ALA A 200 12.74 2.18 -17.40
CA ALA A 200 13.71 1.51 -18.26
C ALA A 200 14.03 0.10 -17.78
N THR A 201 14.67 -0.71 -18.63
CA THR A 201 15.24 -1.99 -18.23
C THR A 201 16.50 -1.72 -17.39
N ALA A 202 16.45 -2.08 -16.11
CA ALA A 202 17.55 -1.94 -15.16
C ALA A 202 17.38 -2.93 -13.99
N PRO A 203 18.49 -3.41 -13.36
CA PRO A 203 19.89 -3.15 -13.70
C PRO A 203 20.35 -3.87 -14.98
N SER A 204 21.55 -3.56 -15.48
CA SER A 204 22.19 -4.31 -16.55
C SER A 204 22.92 -5.54 -15.99
N GLY A 205 23.08 -6.57 -16.80
CA GLY A 205 23.75 -7.82 -16.43
C GLY A 205 22.77 -8.92 -16.01
N ASP A 206 23.34 -10.07 -15.61
CA ASP A 206 22.55 -11.23 -15.19
C ASP A 206 22.01 -11.06 -13.77
N GLY A 207 20.80 -11.56 -13.54
CA GLY A 207 20.14 -11.54 -12.25
C GLY A 207 18.65 -11.22 -12.32
N PRO A 208 17.93 -11.27 -11.18
CA PRO A 208 16.50 -11.01 -11.16
C PRO A 208 16.16 -9.54 -11.36
N TYR A 209 15.04 -9.30 -12.01
CA TYR A 209 14.38 -7.99 -12.10
C TYR A 209 13.19 -7.96 -11.14
N TYR A 210 12.94 -6.81 -10.52
CA TYR A 210 11.86 -6.65 -9.56
C TYR A 210 10.85 -5.63 -10.06
N HIS A 211 9.57 -6.06 -10.14
CA HIS A 211 8.43 -5.19 -10.40
C HIS A 211 8.04 -4.46 -9.11
N HIS A 212 7.94 -3.15 -9.16
CA HIS A 212 7.45 -2.34 -8.06
C HIS A 212 5.92 -2.42 -7.97
N ILE A 213 5.39 -2.72 -6.79
CA ILE A 213 3.96 -2.73 -6.48
C ILE A 213 3.63 -1.49 -5.66
N GLY A 214 2.71 -0.65 -6.16
CA GLY A 214 2.39 0.68 -5.65
C GLY A 214 1.58 0.70 -4.34
N ILE A 215 2.01 -0.08 -3.34
CA ILE A 215 1.55 0.04 -1.96
C ILE A 215 2.67 0.70 -1.18
N TYR A 216 2.33 1.70 -0.37
CA TYR A 216 3.33 2.43 0.41
C TYR A 216 2.96 2.45 1.87
N GLY A 217 3.93 2.16 2.71
CA GLY A 217 3.88 2.48 4.12
C GLY A 217 4.71 3.72 4.42
N TYR A 218 4.29 4.48 5.42
CA TYR A 218 5.00 5.66 5.89
C TYR A 218 5.06 5.65 7.41
N GLN A 219 6.24 5.97 7.98
CA GLN A 219 6.27 6.58 9.30
C GLN A 219 5.48 7.88 9.24
N ARG A 220 4.69 8.20 10.26
CA ARG A 220 3.86 9.42 10.24
C ARG A 220 4.69 10.69 9.98
N ALA A 221 5.86 10.78 10.64
CA ALA A 221 6.78 11.89 10.43
C ALA A 221 7.41 11.93 9.03
N ALA A 222 7.61 10.75 8.42
CA ALA A 222 8.11 10.64 7.05
C ALA A 222 7.08 11.12 6.04
N LEU A 223 5.79 10.83 6.27
CA LEU A 223 4.71 11.35 5.42
C LEU A 223 4.61 12.88 5.51
N ASP A 224 4.70 13.47 6.72
CA ASP A 224 4.75 14.92 6.90
C ASP A 224 5.86 15.56 6.07
N ARG A 225 7.07 14.98 6.16
CA ARG A 225 8.21 15.44 5.39
C ARG A 225 7.97 15.29 3.89
N PHE A 226 7.48 14.14 3.46
CA PHE A 226 7.30 13.81 2.04
C PHE A 226 6.35 14.78 1.32
N VAL A 227 5.20 15.11 1.91
CA VAL A 227 4.21 16.00 1.28
C VAL A 227 4.67 17.45 1.23
N THR A 228 5.63 17.85 2.07
CA THR A 228 6.22 19.21 2.03
C THR A 228 7.33 19.35 0.98
N LEU A 229 7.85 18.25 0.44
CA LEU A 229 8.91 18.28 -0.58
C LEU A 229 8.32 18.71 -1.94
N PRO A 230 9.01 19.60 -2.67
CA PRO A 230 8.63 19.89 -4.04
C PRO A 230 8.89 18.68 -4.95
N PRO A 231 8.11 18.51 -6.05
CA PRO A 231 8.36 17.47 -7.02
C PRO A 231 9.81 17.51 -7.55
N SER A 232 10.52 16.39 -7.40
CA SER A 232 11.95 16.28 -7.67
C SER A 232 12.27 16.08 -9.16
N PRO A 233 13.51 16.30 -9.61
CA PRO A 233 13.92 16.12 -11.01
C PRO A 233 13.70 14.71 -11.54
N LEU A 234 14.07 13.67 -10.78
CA LEU A 234 13.90 12.27 -11.20
C LEU A 234 12.45 11.84 -11.16
N GLU A 235 11.67 12.27 -10.16
CA GLU A 235 10.23 12.09 -10.12
C GLU A 235 9.55 12.60 -11.40
N LYS A 236 9.85 13.83 -11.80
CA LYS A 236 9.29 14.44 -13.02
C LYS A 236 9.70 13.69 -14.29
N ARG A 237 10.94 13.21 -14.34
CA ARG A 237 11.49 12.49 -15.48
C ARG A 237 10.88 11.10 -15.65
N GLU A 238 10.86 10.31 -14.60
CA GLU A 238 10.34 8.94 -14.58
C GLU A 238 8.82 8.90 -14.41
N LYS A 239 8.21 10.00 -13.91
CA LYS A 239 6.80 10.08 -13.48
C LYS A 239 6.49 9.04 -12.38
N LEU A 240 7.36 9.00 -11.39
CA LEU A 240 7.34 8.10 -10.24
C LEU A 240 7.52 8.91 -8.96
N GLU A 241 6.44 9.10 -8.20
CA GLU A 241 6.38 9.99 -7.03
C GLU A 241 7.37 9.58 -5.92
N GLN A 242 7.57 8.29 -5.71
CA GLN A 242 8.48 7.76 -4.69
C GLN A 242 9.95 8.15 -4.89
N LEU A 243 10.35 8.58 -6.07
CA LEU A 243 11.72 9.08 -6.31
C LEU A 243 11.99 10.37 -5.55
N ARG A 244 10.98 11.19 -5.26
CA ARG A 244 11.07 12.37 -4.41
C ARG A 244 11.64 12.03 -3.04
N ALA A 245 11.17 10.93 -2.44
CA ALA A 245 11.68 10.45 -1.16
C ALA A 245 13.17 10.08 -1.25
N LEU A 246 13.57 9.31 -2.26
CA LEU A 246 14.97 8.90 -2.44
C LEU A 246 15.90 10.10 -2.70
N GLU A 247 15.48 11.06 -3.53
CA GLU A 247 16.26 12.29 -3.80
C GLU A 247 16.39 13.17 -2.55
N ALA A 248 15.42 13.10 -1.61
CA ALA A 248 15.47 13.78 -0.32
C ALA A 248 16.26 13.00 0.76
N GLY A 249 16.86 11.86 0.41
CA GLY A 249 17.64 11.02 1.33
C GLY A 249 16.79 10.21 2.30
N MET A 250 15.49 10.01 2.01
CA MET A 250 14.63 9.11 2.79
C MET A 250 14.90 7.66 2.38
N THR A 251 14.70 6.74 3.31
CA THR A 251 14.86 5.30 3.09
C THR A 251 13.52 4.65 2.70
N ILE A 252 13.57 3.72 1.73
CA ILE A 252 12.41 2.90 1.35
C ILE A 252 12.80 1.43 1.52
N GLY A 253 12.22 0.77 2.52
CA GLY A 253 12.36 -0.67 2.75
C GLY A 253 11.46 -1.47 1.82
N VAL A 254 11.93 -2.65 1.38
CA VAL A 254 11.15 -3.59 0.56
C VAL A 254 11.37 -5.03 1.04
N PRO A 255 10.34 -5.92 1.05
CA PRO A 255 10.51 -7.31 1.43
C PRO A 255 11.14 -8.12 0.30
N PHE A 256 11.86 -9.18 0.64
CA PHE A 256 12.57 -10.02 -0.34
C PHE A 256 11.63 -10.83 -1.24
N ARG A 257 10.49 -11.29 -0.73
CA ARG A 257 9.49 -12.07 -1.48
C ARG A 257 8.07 -11.69 -1.04
N ILE A 258 7.21 -11.57 -2.01
CA ILE A 258 5.76 -11.42 -1.84
C ILE A 258 5.04 -12.48 -2.63
#